data_2defa060382d8bfbb562e916f35034d7
#
_entry.id   2defa060382d8bfbb562e916f35034d7
#
_cell.length_a   1.000
_cell.length_b   1.000
_cell.length_c   1.000
_cell.angle_alpha   90.00
_cell.angle_beta   90.00
_cell.angle_gamma   90.00
#
_symmetry.space_group_name_H-M   'P 1'
#
loop_
_entity.id
_entity.type
_entity.pdbx_description
1 polymer ?
#
loop_
_entity_poly.entity_id
_entity_poly.type
_entity_poly.pdbx_seq_one_letter_code
_entity_poly.pdbx_strand_id
1 'polypeptide(L)'
;MLELKNVSFTVEDENGGMKTIADNISLTVGDNKFVVITGPNGSGKSTLARIIVGIEKPDSGQILWNGQDITGLDITERAKLGIGYAFQQPVKFKGIKVLDLLRIAAGKDLKVNDACAFLSEVGLCARDYINREVNASLSGGELKRIEIATVIARKTKLSVFDEPEAGIDLWSFQNLTRIFEKMRNENNEGTVMVISHQERILKIADEIIVLSDGKVKMQGAGSEILPQIIGTDAAVDACSMLS
;
A
#
# COMPACT_ATOMS: atom_id res chain seq x y z
N MET A 1 -7.16 -14.55 -2.32
CA MET A 1 -7.64 -13.86 -3.53
C MET A 1 -8.57 -12.71 -3.14
N LEU A 2 -8.36 -11.52 -3.67
CA LEU A 2 -9.21 -10.33 -3.50
C LEU A 2 -10.01 -10.09 -4.79
N GLU A 3 -11.32 -9.88 -4.67
CA GLU A 3 -12.18 -9.54 -5.80
C GLU A 3 -13.02 -8.31 -5.45
N LEU A 4 -13.07 -7.35 -6.38
CA LEU A 4 -13.99 -6.23 -6.36
C LEU A 4 -14.98 -6.40 -7.51
N LYS A 5 -16.27 -6.21 -7.23
CA LYS A 5 -17.35 -6.36 -8.22
C LYS A 5 -18.19 -5.09 -8.23
N ASN A 6 -18.09 -4.34 -9.31
CA ASN A 6 -18.86 -3.12 -9.57
C ASN A 6 -18.83 -2.10 -8.40
N VAL A 7 -17.66 -1.93 -7.79
CA VAL A 7 -17.48 -1.05 -6.62
C VAL A 7 -17.50 0.40 -7.07
N SER A 8 -18.39 1.20 -6.47
CA SER A 8 -18.47 2.64 -6.71
C SER A 8 -18.43 3.41 -5.38
N PHE A 9 -17.84 4.61 -5.44
CA PHE A 9 -17.70 5.50 -4.30
C PHE A 9 -17.71 6.96 -4.73
N THR A 10 -18.53 7.78 -4.06
CA THR A 10 -18.69 9.20 -4.30
C THR A 10 -18.37 9.99 -3.03
N VAL A 11 -17.91 11.21 -3.20
CA VAL A 11 -17.69 12.15 -2.11
C VAL A 11 -18.40 13.48 -2.43
N GLU A 12 -18.83 14.19 -1.42
CA GLU A 12 -19.31 15.55 -1.57
C GLU A 12 -18.10 16.48 -1.84
N ASP A 13 -18.16 17.30 -2.88
CA ASP A 13 -17.15 18.29 -3.20
C ASP A 13 -17.37 19.59 -2.37
N GLU A 14 -16.39 20.49 -2.41
CA GLU A 14 -16.41 21.76 -1.66
C GLU A 14 -17.60 22.68 -2.05
N ASN A 15 -18.26 22.41 -3.17
CA ASN A 15 -19.39 23.19 -3.70
C ASN A 15 -20.73 22.49 -3.44
N GLY A 16 -20.76 21.38 -2.69
CA GLY A 16 -21.96 20.58 -2.42
C GLY A 16 -22.37 19.67 -3.58
N GLY A 17 -21.50 19.51 -4.59
CA GLY A 17 -21.68 18.54 -5.68
C GLY A 17 -21.20 17.15 -5.29
N MET A 18 -21.73 16.12 -5.96
CA MET A 18 -21.25 14.74 -5.79
C MET A 18 -20.16 14.44 -6.82
N LYS A 19 -18.97 14.09 -6.35
CA LYS A 19 -17.84 13.68 -7.18
C LYS A 19 -17.63 12.18 -7.07
N THR A 20 -17.70 11.47 -8.19
CA THR A 20 -17.39 10.04 -8.25
C THR A 20 -15.88 9.86 -8.24
N ILE A 21 -15.38 9.11 -7.25
CA ILE A 21 -13.94 8.79 -7.09
C ILE A 21 -13.64 7.37 -7.57
N ALA A 22 -14.55 6.42 -7.35
CA ALA A 22 -14.49 5.08 -7.91
C ALA A 22 -15.80 4.84 -8.68
N ASP A 23 -15.70 4.43 -9.95
CA ASP A 23 -16.82 4.25 -10.85
C ASP A 23 -16.82 2.82 -11.39
N ASN A 24 -17.68 2.00 -10.80
CA ASN A 24 -17.94 0.63 -11.23
C ASN A 24 -16.66 -0.22 -11.35
N ILE A 25 -15.75 -0.10 -10.37
CA ILE A 25 -14.48 -0.82 -10.35
C ILE A 25 -14.72 -2.31 -10.17
N SER A 26 -14.23 -3.10 -11.13
CA SER A 26 -14.18 -4.55 -11.05
C SER A 26 -12.75 -5.00 -11.34
N LEU A 27 -12.15 -5.75 -10.40
CA LEU A 27 -10.81 -6.29 -10.51
C LEU A 27 -10.66 -7.54 -9.65
N THR A 28 -9.68 -8.36 -10.00
CA THR A 28 -9.33 -9.57 -9.23
C THR A 28 -7.82 -9.58 -9.01
N VAL A 29 -7.40 -9.79 -7.77
CA VAL A 29 -5.99 -9.92 -7.39
C VAL A 29 -5.78 -11.33 -6.82
N GLY A 30 -4.88 -12.08 -7.45
CA GLY A 30 -4.51 -13.43 -7.01
C GLY A 30 -3.69 -13.44 -5.71
N ASP A 31 -3.54 -14.62 -5.13
CA ASP A 31 -2.70 -14.81 -3.95
C ASP A 31 -1.21 -14.78 -4.29
N ASN A 32 -0.40 -14.44 -3.29
CA ASN A 32 1.07 -14.49 -3.37
C ASN A 32 1.66 -13.68 -4.53
N LYS A 33 1.08 -12.51 -4.82
CA LYS A 33 1.55 -11.61 -5.87
C LYS A 33 2.03 -10.29 -5.30
N PHE A 34 2.97 -9.68 -5.99
CA PHE A 34 3.33 -8.28 -5.83
C PHE A 34 2.59 -7.45 -6.88
N VAL A 35 1.58 -6.70 -6.44
CA VAL A 35 0.67 -5.93 -7.30
C VAL A 35 0.93 -4.46 -7.12
N VAL A 36 1.05 -3.72 -8.21
CA VAL A 36 1.19 -2.26 -8.15
C VAL A 36 -0.04 -1.60 -8.79
N ILE A 37 -0.66 -0.69 -8.02
CA ILE A 37 -1.71 0.20 -8.52
C ILE A 37 -1.05 1.52 -8.88
N THR A 38 -1.20 1.94 -10.14
CA THR A 38 -0.66 3.19 -10.64
C THR A 38 -1.71 4.00 -11.43
N GLY A 39 -1.34 5.19 -11.87
CA GLY A 39 -2.21 6.08 -12.63
C GLY A 39 -2.08 7.54 -12.19
N PRO A 40 -2.68 8.50 -12.90
CA PRO A 40 -2.58 9.94 -12.61
C PRO A 40 -2.98 10.31 -11.17
N ASN A 41 -2.48 11.45 -10.70
CA ASN A 41 -2.92 11.99 -9.42
C ASN A 41 -4.43 12.29 -9.48
N GLY A 42 -5.16 11.98 -8.39
CA GLY A 42 -6.60 12.16 -8.35
C GLY A 42 -7.42 11.05 -9.04
N SER A 43 -6.79 9.99 -9.57
CA SER A 43 -7.51 8.88 -10.22
C SER A 43 -8.22 7.90 -9.26
N GLY A 44 -8.15 8.13 -7.93
CA GLY A 44 -8.85 7.33 -6.93
C GLY A 44 -8.05 6.20 -6.30
N LYS A 45 -6.72 6.09 -6.54
CA LYS A 45 -5.86 5.00 -6.03
C LYS A 45 -5.91 4.84 -4.52
N SER A 46 -5.62 5.91 -3.76
CA SER A 46 -5.65 5.88 -2.29
C SER A 46 -7.05 5.64 -1.74
N THR A 47 -8.07 6.17 -2.41
CA THR A 47 -9.47 5.90 -2.06
C THR A 47 -9.81 4.42 -2.25
N LEU A 48 -9.38 3.82 -3.38
CA LEU A 48 -9.57 2.40 -3.62
C LEU A 48 -8.87 1.55 -2.54
N ALA A 49 -7.65 1.90 -2.16
CA ALA A 49 -6.96 1.22 -1.06
C ALA A 49 -7.72 1.33 0.25
N ARG A 50 -8.23 2.53 0.61
CA ARG A 50 -9.04 2.73 1.82
C ARG A 50 -10.34 1.93 1.80
N ILE A 51 -10.98 1.81 0.64
CA ILE A 51 -12.15 0.95 0.45
C ILE A 51 -11.78 -0.52 0.66
N ILE A 52 -10.67 -1.00 0.09
CA ILE A 52 -10.21 -2.40 0.24
C ILE A 52 -9.93 -2.74 1.71
N VAL A 53 -9.34 -1.82 2.46
CA VAL A 53 -8.99 -2.07 3.87
C VAL A 53 -10.11 -1.74 4.87
N GLY A 54 -11.22 -1.17 4.40
CA GLY A 54 -12.41 -0.90 5.24
C GLY A 54 -12.35 0.41 6.02
N ILE A 55 -11.54 1.36 5.60
CA ILE A 55 -11.55 2.75 6.11
C ILE A 55 -12.73 3.50 5.49
N GLU A 56 -12.92 3.33 4.18
CA GLU A 56 -14.06 3.89 3.44
C GLU A 56 -15.02 2.75 3.08
N LYS A 57 -16.33 3.05 3.14
CA LYS A 57 -17.38 2.11 2.75
C LYS A 57 -17.86 2.47 1.35
N PRO A 58 -17.86 1.53 0.39
CA PRO A 58 -18.38 1.81 -0.94
C PRO A 58 -19.87 2.08 -0.93
N ASP A 59 -20.35 2.93 -1.86
CA ASP A 59 -21.76 3.22 -2.05
C ASP A 59 -22.51 2.04 -2.67
N SER A 60 -21.81 1.30 -3.54
CA SER A 60 -22.34 0.11 -4.22
C SER A 60 -21.24 -0.87 -4.58
N GLY A 61 -21.65 -2.07 -5.00
CA GLY A 61 -20.76 -3.15 -5.38
C GLY A 61 -20.44 -4.07 -4.21
N GLN A 62 -19.49 -4.97 -4.44
CA GLN A 62 -19.14 -6.03 -3.50
C GLN A 62 -17.62 -6.23 -3.44
N ILE A 63 -17.09 -6.48 -2.25
CA ILE A 63 -15.70 -6.81 -2.00
C ILE A 63 -15.62 -8.20 -1.40
N LEU A 64 -14.91 -9.10 -2.07
CA LEU A 64 -14.74 -10.48 -1.62
C LEU A 64 -13.26 -10.72 -1.25
N TRP A 65 -13.04 -11.32 -0.10
CA TRP A 65 -11.74 -11.81 0.36
C TRP A 65 -11.79 -13.33 0.56
N ASN A 66 -11.05 -14.06 -0.27
CA ASN A 66 -11.10 -15.53 -0.31
C ASN A 66 -12.54 -16.09 -0.43
N GLY A 67 -13.35 -15.44 -1.27
CA GLY A 67 -14.75 -15.80 -1.47
C GLY A 67 -15.72 -15.33 -0.40
N GLN A 68 -15.23 -14.80 0.73
CA GLN A 68 -16.05 -14.21 1.77
C GLN A 68 -16.37 -12.75 1.45
N ASP A 69 -17.65 -12.37 1.53
CA ASP A 69 -18.06 -10.97 1.43
C ASP A 69 -17.60 -10.19 2.66
N ILE A 70 -16.76 -9.17 2.42
CA ILE A 70 -16.22 -8.27 3.44
C ILE A 70 -16.70 -6.83 3.25
N THR A 71 -17.64 -6.59 2.36
CA THR A 71 -18.08 -5.23 1.99
C THR A 71 -18.56 -4.42 3.21
N GLY A 72 -19.29 -5.06 4.11
CA GLY A 72 -19.81 -4.42 5.32
C GLY A 72 -18.86 -4.39 6.51
N LEU A 73 -17.70 -5.09 6.44
CA LEU A 73 -16.76 -5.18 7.54
C LEU A 73 -15.92 -3.90 7.66
N ASP A 74 -15.68 -3.47 8.90
CA ASP A 74 -14.80 -2.33 9.21
C ASP A 74 -13.31 -2.68 9.12
N ILE A 75 -12.44 -1.67 9.29
CA ILE A 75 -10.97 -1.84 9.25
C ILE A 75 -10.49 -2.85 10.31
N THR A 76 -11.09 -2.88 11.50
CA THR A 76 -10.68 -3.79 12.59
C THR A 76 -11.02 -5.23 12.24
N GLU A 77 -12.20 -5.46 11.70
CA GLU A 77 -12.66 -6.78 11.27
C GLU A 77 -11.81 -7.31 10.11
N ARG A 78 -11.55 -6.47 9.09
CA ARG A 78 -10.67 -6.84 7.97
C ARG A 78 -9.23 -7.06 8.43
N ALA A 79 -8.77 -6.29 9.40
CA ALA A 79 -7.47 -6.50 10.01
C ALA A 79 -7.35 -7.87 10.68
N LYS A 80 -8.39 -8.39 11.33
CA LYS A 80 -8.45 -9.74 11.90
C LYS A 80 -8.43 -10.84 10.84
N LEU A 81 -8.90 -10.56 9.63
CA LEU A 81 -8.80 -11.45 8.47
C LEU A 81 -7.41 -11.49 7.84
N GLY A 82 -6.48 -10.67 8.33
CA GLY A 82 -5.10 -10.60 7.85
C GLY A 82 -4.87 -9.54 6.77
N ILE A 83 -5.73 -8.51 6.67
CA ILE A 83 -5.52 -7.36 5.79
C ILE A 83 -4.79 -6.27 6.57
N GLY A 84 -3.64 -5.83 6.09
CA GLY A 84 -2.81 -4.77 6.68
C GLY A 84 -2.74 -3.54 5.78
N TYR A 85 -2.54 -2.36 6.40
CA TYR A 85 -2.43 -1.10 5.68
C TYR A 85 -1.31 -0.24 6.24
N ALA A 86 -0.46 0.27 5.38
CA ALA A 86 0.51 1.31 5.67
C ALA A 86 0.03 2.61 5.04
N PHE A 87 -0.16 3.64 5.86
CA PHE A 87 -0.71 4.91 5.43
C PHE A 87 0.28 5.72 4.61
N GLN A 88 -0.20 6.60 3.74
CA GLN A 88 0.65 7.57 3.02
C GLN A 88 1.44 8.43 4.00
N GLN A 89 0.79 8.94 5.06
CA GLN A 89 1.46 9.61 6.17
C GLN A 89 1.49 8.70 7.39
N PRO A 90 2.69 8.35 7.91
CA PRO A 90 2.80 7.47 9.06
C PRO A 90 2.09 8.03 10.30
N VAL A 91 1.42 7.16 11.02
CA VAL A 91 0.72 7.52 12.26
C VAL A 91 1.73 7.69 13.40
N LYS A 92 1.56 8.74 14.19
CA LYS A 92 2.35 9.01 15.40
C LYS A 92 1.59 8.55 16.63
N PHE A 93 2.28 7.85 17.53
CA PHE A 93 1.71 7.32 18.76
C PHE A 93 2.41 7.93 19.98
N LYS A 94 1.71 8.79 20.71
CA LYS A 94 2.26 9.38 21.94
C LYS A 94 2.37 8.31 23.04
N GLY A 95 3.55 8.18 23.65
CA GLY A 95 3.79 7.25 24.76
C GLY A 95 4.01 5.79 24.37
N ILE A 96 4.03 5.46 23.06
CA ILE A 96 4.29 4.09 22.59
C ILE A 96 5.73 4.02 22.06
N LYS A 97 6.52 3.07 22.56
CA LYS A 97 7.85 2.78 22.03
C LYS A 97 7.78 1.89 20.79
N VAL A 98 8.83 1.96 19.97
CA VAL A 98 8.95 1.12 18.76
C VAL A 98 8.81 -0.38 19.10
N LEU A 99 9.44 -0.85 20.18
CA LEU A 99 9.28 -2.24 20.64
C LEU A 99 7.83 -2.60 20.94
N ASP A 100 7.11 -1.72 21.64
CA ASP A 100 5.73 -1.98 22.04
C ASP A 100 4.81 -1.98 20.79
N LEU A 101 5.06 -1.08 19.84
CA LEU A 101 4.33 -1.05 18.56
C LEU A 101 4.55 -2.36 17.78
N LEU A 102 5.79 -2.84 17.67
CA LEU A 102 6.10 -4.12 17.01
C LEU A 102 5.45 -5.31 17.70
N ARG A 103 5.40 -5.32 19.06
CA ARG A 103 4.70 -6.35 19.84
C ARG A 103 3.20 -6.35 19.58
N ILE A 104 2.58 -5.16 19.57
CA ILE A 104 1.15 -5.00 19.23
C ILE A 104 0.89 -5.53 17.81
N ALA A 105 1.74 -5.18 16.84
CA ALA A 105 1.60 -5.60 15.47
C ALA A 105 1.75 -7.11 15.29
N ALA A 106 2.72 -7.73 15.96
CA ALA A 106 2.94 -9.16 15.88
C ALA A 106 1.84 -10.01 16.57
N GLY A 107 0.97 -9.39 17.37
CA GLY A 107 -0.14 -10.06 18.08
C GLY A 107 0.31 -11.09 19.11
N LYS A 108 1.56 -11.01 19.61
CA LYS A 108 2.18 -11.94 20.56
C LYS A 108 3.31 -11.24 21.32
N ASP A 109 3.80 -11.90 22.36
CA ASP A 109 4.98 -11.43 23.08
C ASP A 109 6.25 -11.63 22.22
N LEU A 110 6.56 -10.61 21.43
CA LEU A 110 7.69 -10.59 20.52
C LEU A 110 8.99 -10.41 21.32
N LYS A 111 9.95 -11.32 21.13
CA LYS A 111 11.28 -11.20 21.74
C LYS A 111 12.03 -10.00 21.17
N VAL A 112 12.88 -9.39 21.99
CA VAL A 112 13.69 -8.22 21.56
C VAL A 112 14.54 -8.53 20.34
N ASN A 113 15.12 -9.72 20.25
CA ASN A 113 15.92 -10.12 19.09
C ASN A 113 15.12 -10.17 17.80
N ASP A 114 13.87 -10.64 17.84
CA ASP A 114 13.00 -10.67 16.66
C ASP A 114 12.59 -9.25 16.24
N ALA A 115 12.31 -8.38 17.24
CA ALA A 115 12.04 -6.96 16.96
C ALA A 115 13.27 -6.25 16.35
N CYS A 116 14.47 -6.59 16.80
CA CYS A 116 15.72 -6.09 16.20
C CYS A 116 15.87 -6.54 14.75
N ALA A 117 15.48 -7.77 14.42
CA ALA A 117 15.51 -8.28 13.04
C ALA A 117 14.59 -7.46 12.12
N PHE A 118 13.35 -7.19 12.53
CA PHE A 118 12.42 -6.36 11.75
C PHE A 118 12.94 -4.93 11.53
N LEU A 119 13.56 -4.31 12.54
CA LEU A 119 14.16 -2.99 12.38
C LEU A 119 15.36 -3.02 11.42
N SER A 120 16.19 -4.05 11.50
CA SER A 120 17.32 -4.23 10.59
C SER A 120 16.86 -4.43 9.14
N GLU A 121 15.75 -5.15 8.92
CA GLU A 121 15.16 -5.34 7.58
C GLU A 121 14.81 -4.01 6.91
N VAL A 122 14.29 -3.07 7.68
CA VAL A 122 13.94 -1.73 7.17
C VAL A 122 15.10 -0.73 7.25
N GLY A 123 16.33 -1.20 7.52
CA GLY A 123 17.54 -0.38 7.58
C GLY A 123 17.60 0.57 8.78
N LEU A 124 16.98 0.20 9.90
CA LEU A 124 17.07 0.92 11.17
C LEU A 124 17.97 0.16 12.15
N CYS A 125 18.91 0.88 12.79
CA CYS A 125 19.71 0.30 13.86
C CYS A 125 18.83 0.04 15.09
N ALA A 126 18.59 -1.23 15.43
CA ALA A 126 17.72 -1.59 16.54
C ALA A 126 18.16 -0.97 17.87
N ARG A 127 19.48 -0.87 18.12
CA ARG A 127 20.03 -0.28 19.35
C ARG A 127 19.57 1.16 19.54
N ASP A 128 19.45 1.93 18.43
CA ASP A 128 19.15 3.35 18.46
C ASP A 128 17.64 3.63 18.46
N TYR A 129 16.82 2.70 17.95
CA TYR A 129 15.39 2.94 17.72
C TYR A 129 14.46 2.15 18.63
N ILE A 130 14.82 0.96 19.09
CA ILE A 130 13.90 0.02 19.76
C ILE A 130 13.20 0.60 20.99
N ASN A 131 13.89 1.48 21.73
CA ASN A 131 13.38 2.13 22.94
C ASN A 131 12.84 3.55 22.70
N ARG A 132 12.91 4.07 21.48
CA ARG A 132 12.40 5.40 21.15
C ARG A 132 10.88 5.40 21.07
N GLU A 133 10.27 6.53 21.41
CA GLU A 133 8.84 6.75 21.17
C GLU A 133 8.57 7.00 19.69
N VAL A 134 7.43 6.49 19.21
CA VAL A 134 6.94 6.72 17.85
C VAL A 134 6.23 8.07 17.77
N ASN A 135 7.00 9.15 17.87
CA ASN A 135 6.48 10.51 17.96
C ASN A 135 7.18 11.47 16.98
N ALA A 136 6.93 12.77 17.15
CA ALA A 136 7.45 13.82 16.29
C ALA A 136 8.99 14.02 16.35
N SER A 137 9.70 13.33 17.24
CA SER A 137 11.18 13.36 17.29
C SER A 137 11.83 12.48 16.24
N LEU A 138 11.03 11.59 15.60
CA LEU A 138 11.45 10.77 14.47
C LEU A 138 11.21 11.54 13.16
N SER A 139 12.14 11.44 12.22
CA SER A 139 11.95 11.96 10.86
C SER A 139 10.83 11.20 10.13
N GLY A 140 10.28 11.81 9.08
CA GLY A 140 9.25 11.16 8.25
C GLY A 140 9.71 9.80 7.69
N GLY A 141 10.96 9.73 7.21
CA GLY A 141 11.54 8.49 6.69
C GLY A 141 11.76 7.41 7.76
N GLU A 142 12.10 7.79 9.00
CA GLU A 142 12.21 6.86 10.12
C GLU A 142 10.85 6.30 10.53
N LEU A 143 9.84 7.17 10.64
CA LEU A 143 8.47 6.77 10.94
C LEU A 143 7.94 5.81 9.88
N LYS A 144 8.19 6.10 8.58
CA LYS A 144 7.76 5.26 7.48
C LYS A 144 8.39 3.87 7.54
N ARG A 145 9.68 3.78 7.82
CA ARG A 145 10.37 2.50 7.97
C ARG A 145 9.87 1.70 9.18
N ILE A 146 9.56 2.37 10.30
CA ILE A 146 8.95 1.72 11.47
C ILE A 146 7.54 1.19 11.11
N GLU A 147 6.73 1.97 10.39
CA GLU A 147 5.42 1.52 9.91
C GLU A 147 5.53 0.27 9.04
N ILE A 148 6.45 0.25 8.06
CA ILE A 148 6.71 -0.92 7.22
C ILE A 148 7.14 -2.12 8.07
N ALA A 149 8.03 -1.92 9.06
CA ALA A 149 8.43 -2.97 9.98
C ALA A 149 7.23 -3.56 10.76
N THR A 150 6.24 -2.74 11.13
CA THR A 150 5.02 -3.24 11.80
C THR A 150 4.16 -4.09 10.87
N VAL A 151 4.04 -3.72 9.58
CA VAL A 151 3.31 -4.52 8.59
C VAL A 151 3.99 -5.87 8.37
N ILE A 152 5.33 -5.88 8.25
CA ILE A 152 6.12 -7.12 8.12
C ILE A 152 5.95 -7.99 9.37
N ALA A 153 6.10 -7.41 10.58
CA ALA A 153 5.97 -8.13 11.84
C ALA A 153 4.58 -8.78 12.02
N ARG A 154 3.55 -8.18 11.47
CA ARG A 154 2.17 -8.66 11.53
C ARG A 154 1.92 -9.89 10.65
N LYS A 155 2.74 -10.16 9.64
CA LYS A 155 2.58 -11.27 8.69
C LYS A 155 1.18 -11.32 8.08
N THR A 156 0.77 -10.21 7.48
CA THR A 156 -0.55 -10.08 6.86
C THR A 156 -0.68 -10.92 5.59
N LYS A 157 -1.89 -11.41 5.30
CA LYS A 157 -2.21 -12.13 4.06
C LYS A 157 -2.38 -11.19 2.86
N LEU A 158 -2.75 -9.94 3.13
CA LEU A 158 -2.75 -8.82 2.19
C LEU A 158 -2.13 -7.62 2.87
N SER A 159 -1.01 -7.14 2.37
CA SER A 159 -0.34 -5.92 2.82
C SER A 159 -0.57 -4.82 1.79
N VAL A 160 -1.24 -3.75 2.16
CA VAL A 160 -1.49 -2.59 1.29
C VAL A 160 -0.62 -1.43 1.73
N PHE A 161 0.17 -0.87 0.81
CA PHE A 161 1.05 0.27 1.03
C PHE A 161 0.60 1.43 0.13
N ASP A 162 0.26 2.56 0.76
CA ASP A 162 -0.20 3.75 0.04
C ASP A 162 0.94 4.76 -0.08
N GLU A 163 1.48 4.90 -1.29
CA GLU A 163 2.62 5.76 -1.62
C GLU A 163 3.75 5.69 -0.58
N PRO A 164 4.32 4.50 -0.34
CA PRO A 164 5.30 4.30 0.73
C PRO A 164 6.59 5.09 0.52
N GLU A 165 6.84 5.57 -0.69
CA GLU A 165 7.96 6.44 -1.06
C GLU A 165 7.73 7.92 -0.79
N ALA A 166 6.52 8.35 -0.44
CA ALA A 166 6.21 9.75 -0.23
C ALA A 166 7.03 10.35 0.93
N GLY A 167 7.76 11.42 0.65
CA GLY A 167 8.54 12.15 1.66
C GLY A 167 9.81 11.44 2.16
N ILE A 168 10.30 10.42 1.46
CA ILE A 168 11.58 9.78 1.77
C ILE A 168 12.68 10.21 0.78
N ASP A 169 13.92 10.21 1.25
CA ASP A 169 15.09 10.51 0.43
C ASP A 169 15.48 9.34 -0.50
N LEU A 170 16.34 9.64 -1.49
CA LEU A 170 16.77 8.67 -2.51
C LEU A 170 17.42 7.40 -1.91
N TRP A 171 18.20 7.52 -0.83
CA TRP A 171 18.87 6.37 -0.21
C TRP A 171 17.84 5.49 0.52
N SER A 172 16.91 6.11 1.23
CA SER A 172 15.79 5.41 1.88
C SER A 172 14.89 4.73 0.87
N PHE A 173 14.68 5.33 -0.31
CA PHE A 173 13.91 4.74 -1.41
C PHE A 173 14.59 3.48 -1.98
N GLN A 174 15.92 3.46 -2.13
CA GLN A 174 16.63 2.26 -2.57
C GLN A 174 16.46 1.10 -1.57
N ASN A 175 16.51 1.41 -0.27
CA ASN A 175 16.26 0.40 0.76
C ASN A 175 14.82 -0.10 0.72
N LEU A 176 13.85 0.80 0.53
CA LEU A 176 12.43 0.45 0.38
C LEU A 176 12.20 -0.53 -0.79
N THR A 177 12.80 -0.26 -1.95
CA THR A 177 12.69 -1.16 -3.11
C THR A 177 13.23 -2.56 -2.78
N ARG A 178 14.40 -2.64 -2.09
CA ARG A 178 14.96 -3.94 -1.65
C ARG A 178 14.04 -4.68 -0.68
N ILE A 179 13.38 -3.95 0.23
CA ILE A 179 12.40 -4.54 1.14
C ILE A 179 11.26 -5.17 0.35
N PHE A 180 10.72 -4.46 -0.65
CA PHE A 180 9.65 -4.97 -1.49
C PHE A 180 10.10 -6.16 -2.36
N GLU A 181 11.32 -6.12 -2.92
CA GLU A 181 11.90 -7.28 -3.62
C GLU A 181 12.00 -8.50 -2.70
N LYS A 182 12.45 -8.29 -1.44
CA LYS A 182 12.50 -9.35 -0.44
C LYS A 182 11.09 -9.88 -0.11
N MET A 183 10.14 -8.99 0.16
CA MET A 183 8.74 -9.38 0.41
C MET A 183 8.14 -10.17 -0.76
N ARG A 184 8.42 -9.77 -2.00
CA ARG A 184 8.00 -10.50 -3.20
C ARG A 184 8.59 -11.90 -3.25
N ASN A 185 9.90 -12.04 -3.01
CA ASN A 185 10.64 -13.31 -3.19
C ASN A 185 10.42 -14.30 -2.04
N GLU A 186 10.26 -13.79 -0.81
CA GLU A 186 10.15 -14.61 0.41
C GLU A 186 8.68 -14.83 0.84
N ASN A 187 7.73 -14.07 0.27
CA ASN A 187 6.32 -14.09 0.69
C ASN A 187 5.56 -15.22 -0.02
N ASN A 188 5.81 -16.47 0.40
CA ASN A 188 4.99 -17.60 0.00
C ASN A 188 3.60 -17.62 0.66
N GLU A 189 3.25 -16.63 1.50
CA GLU A 189 2.05 -16.66 2.33
C GLU A 189 1.16 -15.41 2.24
N GLY A 190 1.49 -14.40 1.38
CA GLY A 190 0.70 -13.19 1.32
C GLY A 190 0.86 -12.38 0.04
N THR A 191 -0.16 -11.59 -0.27
CA THR A 191 -0.17 -10.65 -1.39
C THR A 191 0.28 -9.27 -0.91
N VAL A 192 1.16 -8.63 -1.66
CA VAL A 192 1.61 -7.25 -1.43
C VAL A 192 1.00 -6.36 -2.51
N MET A 193 0.27 -5.34 -2.09
CA MET A 193 -0.32 -4.33 -2.96
C MET A 193 0.30 -2.97 -2.66
N VAL A 194 0.89 -2.32 -3.64
CA VAL A 194 1.56 -1.02 -3.48
C VAL A 194 0.92 -0.01 -4.42
N ILE A 195 0.49 1.13 -3.88
CA ILE A 195 0.16 2.29 -4.70
C ILE A 195 1.45 3.06 -4.93
N SER A 196 1.89 3.16 -6.18
CA SER A 196 3.10 3.88 -6.54
C SER A 196 3.09 4.27 -8.03
N HIS A 197 3.80 5.35 -8.34
CA HIS A 197 4.13 5.76 -9.70
C HIS A 197 5.63 5.62 -10.01
N GLN A 198 6.40 5.11 -9.06
CA GLN A 198 7.85 4.96 -9.20
C GLN A 198 8.20 3.78 -10.09
N GLU A 199 8.93 4.05 -11.19
CA GLU A 199 9.32 3.05 -12.17
C GLU A 199 10.04 1.83 -11.55
N ARG A 200 10.87 2.05 -10.51
CA ARG A 200 11.58 0.96 -9.83
C ARG A 200 10.64 0.00 -9.12
N ILE A 201 9.53 0.50 -8.54
CA ILE A 201 8.51 -0.33 -7.90
C ILE A 201 7.67 -1.04 -8.97
N LEU A 202 7.32 -0.34 -10.05
CA LEU A 202 6.61 -0.93 -11.19
C LEU A 202 7.40 -2.09 -11.84
N LYS A 203 8.74 -1.99 -11.93
CA LYS A 203 9.60 -3.05 -12.51
C LYS A 203 9.58 -4.37 -11.75
N ILE A 204 9.32 -4.35 -10.45
CA ILE A 204 9.25 -5.56 -9.63
C ILE A 204 7.83 -6.13 -9.53
N ALA A 205 6.84 -5.50 -10.15
CA ALA A 205 5.45 -5.95 -10.09
C ALA A 205 5.23 -7.23 -10.88
N ASP A 206 4.54 -8.21 -10.26
CA ASP A 206 4.00 -9.35 -10.96
C ASP A 206 2.77 -8.94 -11.79
N GLU A 207 2.01 -7.98 -11.26
CA GLU A 207 0.80 -7.47 -11.87
C GLU A 207 0.69 -5.96 -11.66
N ILE A 208 0.27 -5.23 -12.69
CA ILE A 208 0.03 -3.79 -12.64
C ILE A 208 -1.44 -3.52 -12.94
N ILE A 209 -2.04 -2.66 -12.11
CA ILE A 209 -3.39 -2.13 -12.28
C ILE A 209 -3.26 -0.62 -12.53
N VAL A 210 -3.76 -0.15 -13.66
CA VAL A 210 -3.76 1.27 -14.01
C VAL A 210 -5.16 1.84 -13.78
N LEU A 211 -5.26 2.81 -12.88
CA LEU A 211 -6.47 3.57 -12.63
C LEU A 211 -6.42 4.91 -13.38
N SER A 212 -7.52 5.28 -14.02
CA SER A 212 -7.74 6.60 -14.60
C SER A 212 -9.22 6.97 -14.45
N ASP A 213 -9.48 8.20 -14.01
CA ASP A 213 -10.84 8.74 -13.87
C ASP A 213 -11.78 7.83 -13.08
N GLY A 214 -11.28 7.27 -11.98
CA GLY A 214 -12.03 6.38 -11.10
C GLY A 214 -12.30 4.99 -11.67
N LYS A 215 -11.71 4.59 -12.79
CA LYS A 215 -11.91 3.29 -13.48
C LYS A 215 -10.62 2.51 -13.61
N VAL A 216 -10.73 1.19 -13.68
CA VAL A 216 -9.61 0.34 -14.12
C VAL A 216 -9.47 0.48 -15.63
N LYS A 217 -8.38 1.11 -16.06
CA LYS A 217 -8.05 1.31 -17.47
C LYS A 217 -7.33 0.09 -18.05
N MET A 218 -6.40 -0.47 -17.29
CA MET A 218 -5.64 -1.67 -17.66
C MET A 218 -5.37 -2.51 -16.41
N GLN A 219 -5.32 -3.81 -16.58
CA GLN A 219 -4.85 -4.77 -15.56
C GLN A 219 -4.19 -5.94 -16.29
N GLY A 220 -3.01 -6.34 -15.83
CA GLY A 220 -2.30 -7.46 -16.43
C GLY A 220 -0.90 -7.66 -15.85
N ALA A 221 -0.14 -8.57 -16.46
CA ALA A 221 1.22 -8.85 -16.05
C ALA A 221 2.10 -7.60 -16.11
N GLY A 222 2.97 -7.40 -15.11
CA GLY A 222 3.86 -6.23 -15.05
C GLY A 222 4.72 -6.09 -16.30
N SER A 223 5.19 -7.20 -16.86
CA SER A 223 5.97 -7.22 -18.12
C SER A 223 5.21 -6.75 -19.37
N GLU A 224 3.87 -6.85 -19.35
CA GLU A 224 3.02 -6.45 -20.48
C GLU A 224 2.54 -4.99 -20.36
N ILE A 225 2.19 -4.58 -19.13
CA ILE A 225 1.62 -3.25 -18.87
C ILE A 225 2.71 -2.17 -18.78
N LEU A 226 3.84 -2.47 -18.15
CA LEU A 226 4.90 -1.47 -17.91
C LEU A 226 5.42 -0.79 -19.20
N PRO A 227 5.71 -1.51 -20.31
CA PRO A 227 6.14 -0.87 -21.56
C PRO A 227 5.10 0.09 -22.14
N GLN A 228 3.81 -0.20 -21.95
CA GLN A 228 2.72 0.63 -22.43
C GLN A 228 2.62 1.95 -21.65
N ILE A 229 2.86 1.93 -20.32
CA ILE A 229 2.85 3.12 -19.49
C ILE A 229 4.04 4.03 -19.84
N ILE A 230 5.26 3.48 -19.87
CA ILE A 230 6.49 4.25 -20.14
C ILE A 230 6.47 4.80 -21.58
N GLY A 231 5.95 4.04 -22.55
CA GLY A 231 5.85 4.47 -23.93
C GLY A 231 4.89 5.64 -24.15
N THR A 232 3.82 5.75 -23.37
CA THR A 232 2.87 6.86 -23.43
C THR A 232 3.44 8.13 -22.81
N ASP A 233 4.19 8.04 -21.71
CA ASP A 233 4.82 9.20 -21.07
C ASP A 233 5.91 9.81 -21.96
N ALA A 234 6.73 9.00 -22.61
CA ALA A 234 7.73 9.47 -23.59
C ALA A 234 7.10 10.19 -24.81
N ALA A 235 5.90 9.79 -25.23
CA ALA A 235 5.18 10.42 -26.32
C ALA A 235 4.55 11.77 -25.91
N VAL A 236 4.10 11.90 -24.67
CA VAL A 236 3.54 13.15 -24.12
C VAL A 236 4.64 14.18 -23.90
N ASP A 237 5.81 13.78 -23.38
CA ASP A 237 6.96 14.66 -23.19
C ASP A 237 7.54 15.15 -24.52
N ALA A 238 7.58 14.31 -25.55
CA ALA A 238 8.02 14.71 -26.89
C ALA A 238 7.06 15.73 -27.54
N CYS A 239 5.77 15.66 -27.24
CA CYS A 239 4.78 16.62 -27.79
C CYS A 239 4.82 17.96 -27.03
N SER A 240 5.19 17.99 -25.74
CA SER A 240 5.32 19.23 -24.96
C SER A 240 6.61 20.01 -25.28
N MET A 241 7.64 19.37 -25.87
CA MET A 241 8.88 20.02 -26.30
C MET A 241 8.79 20.65 -27.71
N LEU A 242 7.69 20.44 -28.43
CA LEU A 242 7.46 20.96 -29.79
C LEU A 242 6.41 22.10 -29.84
N SER A 243 5.93 22.55 -28.68
CA SER A 243 5.05 23.71 -28.51
C SER A 243 5.78 24.80 -27.70
#